data_c7a787751b90f1841a986d0d58be4d22
#
_entry.id   c7a787751b90f1841a986d0d58be4d22
#
_cell.length_a   1.000
_cell.length_b   1.000
_cell.length_c   1.000
_cell.angle_alpha   90.00
_cell.angle_beta   90.00
_cell.angle_gamma   90.00
#
_symmetry.space_group_name_H-M   'P 1'
#
loop_
_entity.id
_entity.type
_entity.pdbx_description
1 polymer ?
#
loop_
_entity_poly.entity_id
_entity_poly.type
_entity_poly.pdbx_seq_one_letter_code
_entity_poly.pdbx_strand_id
1 'polypeptide(L)'
;MPTPSNPGRRQLLKAGATVALVCGLPSVVRAADRQIIVSDPGGPYTEAYRKAFYDPFEKATGIKVISVARESQPVAQFSAMVKTRNYVWDVTTLTISADIPYLEAQGFLEPIGLSASEYPDLLPEAITPNFLGVDVYSTVLAYRTDTFKDGKGPQSWADFWNVEQFPGRRCLRRSPLDTLEQALLADGVGLDELYPMDVDRAFKSLDKIKPHIDLWWTSGAQAMQAIQSGEVDMISAWNGRAQAAIDNGAPVQIVWNQGLYSIEGWAIPKGTPHADMAKQFVRFCADAKRQSDFTDTLAYGPTNRKSFEFIAPERAALLPTAPQNLEHMRLPSPAWWAEHRTAVTERFNAWILS
;
A
#
# COMPACT_ATOMS: atom_id res chain seq x y z
N MET A 1 66.13 34.63 -36.65
CA MET A 1 67.06 34.05 -37.62
C MET A 1 67.02 32.51 -37.48
N PRO A 2 67.04 31.73 -38.51
CA PRO A 2 66.09 31.66 -39.63
C PRO A 2 65.42 30.25 -39.72
N THR A 3 64.33 30.18 -40.37
CA THR A 3 63.83 29.00 -41.14
C THR A 3 64.83 28.56 -42.18
N PRO A 4 64.82 27.32 -42.77
CA PRO A 4 63.93 27.06 -43.86
C PRO A 4 63.44 25.59 -43.96
N SER A 5 62.35 25.36 -44.56
CA SER A 5 61.91 25.03 -45.94
C SER A 5 61.69 23.52 -46.21
N ASN A 6 60.46 23.29 -46.60
CA ASN A 6 59.95 22.25 -47.50
C ASN A 6 60.83 21.90 -48.67
N PRO A 7 60.76 20.74 -49.41
CA PRO A 7 59.55 20.34 -50.15
C PRO A 7 59.38 18.80 -50.46
N GLY A 8 58.15 18.29 -50.61
CA GLY A 8 57.54 18.04 -51.89
C GLY A 8 57.54 16.62 -52.50
N ARG A 9 56.36 16.31 -53.08
CA ARG A 9 56.04 15.40 -54.19
C ARG A 9 55.48 14.01 -53.86
N ARG A 10 54.20 13.85 -54.06
CA ARG A 10 53.48 13.39 -55.29
C ARG A 10 53.72 11.92 -55.69
N GLN A 11 52.56 11.28 -55.83
CA GLN A 11 52.15 10.17 -56.71
C GLN A 11 51.99 8.83 -55.97
N LEU A 12 51.08 7.92 -56.24
CA LEU A 12 50.07 7.72 -57.29
C LEU A 12 49.05 6.66 -56.78
N LEU A 13 47.84 6.81 -57.25
CA LEU A 13 46.73 5.87 -57.34
C LEU A 13 47.07 4.39 -57.41
N LYS A 14 46.37 3.53 -56.67
CA LYS A 14 45.81 2.29 -57.23
C LYS A 14 44.49 1.94 -56.48
N ALA A 15 43.44 1.76 -57.24
CA ALA A 15 42.13 1.31 -56.89
C ALA A 15 42.14 -0.15 -56.39
N GLY A 16 41.47 -0.41 -55.29
CA GLY A 16 41.16 -1.77 -54.85
C GLY A 16 39.79 -1.73 -54.17
N ALA A 17 38.77 -2.19 -54.91
CA ALA A 17 37.42 -2.36 -54.34
C ALA A 17 37.45 -3.51 -53.33
N THR A 18 37.28 -3.16 -52.05
CA THR A 18 37.03 -4.14 -50.99
C THR A 18 35.56 -4.04 -50.59
N VAL A 19 34.77 -5.06 -50.98
CA VAL A 19 33.40 -5.27 -50.53
C VAL A 19 33.45 -5.57 -49.02
N ALA A 20 33.09 -4.62 -48.21
CA ALA A 20 32.89 -4.83 -46.78
C ALA A 20 31.56 -5.55 -46.58
N LEU A 21 31.63 -6.83 -46.28
CA LEU A 21 30.54 -7.63 -45.74
C LEU A 21 30.17 -7.03 -44.37
N VAL A 22 29.11 -6.26 -44.31
CA VAL A 22 28.51 -5.82 -43.02
C VAL A 22 27.82 -7.04 -42.44
N CYS A 23 28.55 -7.84 -41.67
CA CYS A 23 27.94 -8.77 -40.72
C CYS A 23 27.21 -7.94 -39.67
N GLY A 24 25.89 -7.90 -39.76
CA GLY A 24 25.04 -7.38 -38.71
C GLY A 24 25.29 -8.18 -37.43
N LEU A 25 26.10 -7.61 -36.53
CA LEU A 25 26.17 -8.10 -35.16
C LEU A 25 24.80 -7.87 -34.55
N PRO A 26 24.17 -8.90 -33.95
CA PRO A 26 22.97 -8.67 -33.15
C PRO A 26 23.36 -7.66 -32.06
N SER A 27 22.61 -6.56 -31.99
CA SER A 27 22.73 -5.60 -30.90
C SER A 27 22.58 -6.38 -29.60
N VAL A 28 23.67 -6.62 -28.90
CA VAL A 28 23.66 -7.09 -27.52
C VAL A 28 23.08 -5.93 -26.71
N VAL A 29 21.77 -5.94 -26.56
CA VAL A 29 21.09 -5.08 -25.56
C VAL A 29 21.76 -5.41 -24.24
N ARG A 30 22.52 -4.46 -23.73
CA ARG A 30 23.24 -4.60 -22.46
C ARG A 30 22.25 -4.97 -21.36
N ALA A 31 22.58 -6.03 -20.62
CA ALA A 31 21.81 -6.46 -19.44
C ALA A 31 21.59 -5.33 -18.38
N ALA A 32 22.35 -4.23 -18.48
CA ALA A 32 22.20 -3.04 -17.64
C ALA A 32 20.91 -2.24 -17.86
N ASP A 33 20.19 -2.43 -18.98
CA ASP A 33 19.00 -1.66 -19.33
C ASP A 33 17.68 -2.40 -18.97
N ARG A 34 17.77 -3.64 -18.45
CA ARG A 34 16.59 -4.40 -18.06
C ARG A 34 16.35 -4.34 -16.57
N GLN A 35 15.89 -3.19 -16.11
CA GLN A 35 15.54 -2.98 -14.70
C GLN A 35 14.35 -2.06 -14.54
N ILE A 36 13.65 -2.22 -13.41
CA ILE A 36 12.62 -1.29 -12.93
C ILE A 36 12.96 -0.86 -11.50
N ILE A 37 12.58 0.36 -11.16
CA ILE A 37 12.66 0.87 -9.79
C ILE A 37 11.26 0.80 -9.20
N VAL A 38 11.12 0.06 -8.11
CA VAL A 38 9.85 -0.12 -7.40
C VAL A 38 9.93 0.59 -6.05
N SER A 39 8.99 1.48 -5.80
CA SER A 39 8.88 2.21 -4.53
C SER A 39 7.84 1.54 -3.64
N ASP A 40 8.22 1.17 -2.41
CA ASP A 40 7.38 0.45 -1.45
C ASP A 40 7.50 1.06 -0.03
N PRO A 41 6.68 0.65 0.95
CA PRO A 41 6.69 1.24 2.30
C PRO A 41 7.98 1.05 3.10
N GLY A 42 8.93 0.23 2.61
CA GLY A 42 10.18 -0.05 3.33
C GLY A 42 10.06 -1.09 4.44
N GLY A 43 11.21 -1.47 5.03
CA GLY A 43 11.28 -2.39 6.16
C GLY A 43 10.63 -3.75 5.89
N PRO A 44 9.76 -4.24 6.79
CA PRO A 44 9.11 -5.54 6.64
C PRO A 44 8.29 -5.70 5.34
N TYR A 45 7.77 -4.61 4.77
CA TYR A 45 7.10 -4.65 3.47
C TYR A 45 8.07 -4.98 2.33
N THR A 46 9.22 -4.30 2.29
CA THR A 46 10.25 -4.59 1.28
C THR A 46 10.70 -6.05 1.35
N GLU A 47 10.89 -6.59 2.56
CA GLU A 47 11.25 -7.99 2.76
C GLU A 47 10.17 -8.95 2.24
N ALA A 48 8.91 -8.68 2.57
CA ALA A 48 7.78 -9.46 2.11
C ALA A 48 7.62 -9.41 0.58
N TYR A 49 7.69 -8.20 0.00
CA TYR A 49 7.58 -8.02 -1.45
C TYR A 49 8.77 -8.63 -2.19
N ARG A 50 9.98 -8.55 -1.64
CA ARG A 50 11.16 -9.18 -2.23
C ARG A 50 10.98 -10.68 -2.33
N LYS A 51 10.56 -11.33 -1.24
CA LYS A 51 10.31 -12.77 -1.19
C LYS A 51 9.18 -13.20 -2.14
N ALA A 52 8.07 -12.45 -2.14
CA ALA A 52 6.86 -12.80 -2.88
C ALA A 52 6.92 -12.43 -4.37
N PHE A 53 7.45 -11.26 -4.69
CA PHE A 53 7.34 -10.66 -6.02
C PHE A 53 8.69 -10.35 -6.67
N TYR A 54 9.63 -9.64 -6.00
CA TYR A 54 10.82 -9.10 -6.67
C TYR A 54 11.78 -10.20 -7.14
N ASP A 55 12.28 -11.02 -6.22
CA ASP A 55 13.23 -12.07 -6.55
C ASP A 55 12.62 -13.14 -7.49
N PRO A 56 11.35 -13.58 -7.32
CA PRO A 56 10.69 -14.46 -8.27
C PRO A 56 10.49 -13.84 -9.66
N PHE A 57 10.18 -12.53 -9.74
CA PHE A 57 10.04 -11.83 -11.02
C PHE A 57 11.38 -11.71 -11.75
N GLU A 58 12.43 -11.31 -11.04
CA GLU A 58 13.80 -11.27 -11.61
C GLU A 58 14.21 -12.63 -12.15
N LYS A 59 13.97 -13.70 -11.39
CA LYS A 59 14.28 -15.07 -11.79
C LYS A 59 13.51 -15.51 -13.03
N ALA A 60 12.23 -15.12 -13.13
CA ALA A 60 11.37 -15.53 -14.24
C ALA A 60 11.63 -14.75 -15.54
N THR A 61 12.00 -13.48 -15.43
CA THR A 61 12.05 -12.55 -16.58
C THR A 61 13.43 -12.03 -16.92
N GLY A 62 14.38 -12.09 -16.00
CA GLY A 62 15.68 -11.43 -16.10
C GLY A 62 15.60 -9.89 -16.01
N ILE A 63 14.45 -9.33 -15.59
CA ILE A 63 14.29 -7.90 -15.32
C ILE A 63 14.62 -7.67 -13.84
N LYS A 64 15.63 -6.85 -13.55
CA LYS A 64 16.05 -6.54 -12.20
C LYS A 64 15.06 -5.60 -11.52
N VAL A 65 14.73 -5.85 -10.24
CA VAL A 65 13.90 -4.97 -9.41
C VAL A 65 14.77 -4.25 -8.39
N ILE A 66 14.84 -2.93 -8.49
CA ILE A 66 15.49 -2.06 -7.51
C ILE A 66 14.40 -1.50 -6.60
N SER A 67 14.38 -1.93 -5.34
CA SER A 67 13.45 -1.43 -4.35
C SER A 67 13.99 -0.16 -3.70
N VAL A 68 13.12 0.84 -3.53
CA VAL A 68 13.36 2.07 -2.78
C VAL A 68 12.22 2.32 -1.79
N ALA A 69 12.56 2.68 -0.56
CA ALA A 69 11.54 3.03 0.42
C ALA A 69 10.87 4.35 0.02
N ARG A 70 9.52 4.38 0.04
CA ARG A 70 8.75 5.57 -0.25
C ARG A 70 8.44 6.38 1.01
N GLU A 71 8.15 7.65 0.81
CA GLU A 71 7.54 8.46 1.84
C GLU A 71 6.13 7.93 2.22
N SER A 72 5.68 8.25 3.41
CA SER A 72 4.37 7.81 3.92
C SER A 72 3.19 8.37 3.11
N GLN A 73 3.40 9.47 2.38
CA GLN A 73 2.41 10.10 1.50
C GLN A 73 2.98 10.31 0.09
N PRO A 74 3.05 9.28 -0.73
CA PRO A 74 3.77 9.29 -2.01
C PRO A 74 3.07 10.10 -3.11
N VAL A 75 1.80 10.47 -2.95
CA VAL A 75 0.97 11.13 -3.97
C VAL A 75 1.57 12.45 -4.47
N ALA A 76 2.18 13.24 -3.58
CA ALA A 76 2.81 14.50 -3.96
C ALA A 76 4.02 14.26 -4.87
N GLN A 77 4.89 13.32 -4.51
CA GLN A 77 6.04 12.93 -5.32
C GLN A 77 5.61 12.31 -6.64
N PHE A 78 4.62 11.41 -6.62
CA PHE A 78 4.02 10.82 -7.82
C PHE A 78 3.57 11.90 -8.80
N SER A 79 2.78 12.85 -8.30
CA SER A 79 2.26 13.96 -9.11
C SER A 79 3.37 14.84 -9.68
N ALA A 80 4.41 15.14 -8.90
CA ALA A 80 5.56 15.91 -9.33
C ALA A 80 6.32 15.21 -10.46
N MET A 81 6.58 13.90 -10.33
CA MET A 81 7.27 13.09 -11.33
C MET A 81 6.54 13.13 -12.69
N VAL A 82 5.23 12.93 -12.69
CA VAL A 82 4.43 12.95 -13.93
C VAL A 82 4.43 14.35 -14.55
N LYS A 83 4.23 15.41 -13.75
CA LYS A 83 4.23 16.80 -14.22
C LYS A 83 5.57 17.25 -14.82
N THR A 84 6.67 16.85 -14.19
CA THR A 84 8.03 17.24 -14.61
C THR A 84 8.68 16.27 -15.58
N ARG A 85 8.08 15.08 -15.78
CA ARG A 85 8.64 13.95 -16.54
C ARG A 85 10.01 13.51 -16.02
N ASN A 86 10.23 13.64 -14.72
CA ASN A 86 11.43 13.21 -14.02
C ASN A 86 11.10 12.04 -13.11
N TYR A 87 11.32 10.81 -13.59
CA TYR A 87 10.91 9.58 -12.91
C TYR A 87 12.06 9.03 -12.07
N VAL A 88 11.86 8.94 -10.76
CA VAL A 88 12.81 8.35 -9.81
C VAL A 88 12.46 6.91 -9.46
N TRP A 89 11.26 6.45 -9.84
CA TRP A 89 10.79 5.07 -9.79
C TRP A 89 9.71 4.84 -10.88
N ASP A 90 9.53 3.57 -11.25
CA ASP A 90 8.64 3.14 -12.34
C ASP A 90 7.30 2.60 -11.84
N VAL A 91 7.30 2.04 -10.63
CA VAL A 91 6.12 1.46 -9.97
C VAL A 91 6.14 1.88 -8.50
N THR A 92 4.97 2.10 -7.93
CA THR A 92 4.85 2.32 -6.49
C THR A 92 3.62 1.63 -5.93
N THR A 93 3.65 1.32 -4.63
CA THR A 93 2.44 0.91 -3.92
C THR A 93 1.61 2.14 -3.55
N LEU A 94 0.29 2.02 -3.74
CA LEU A 94 -0.72 3.02 -3.40
C LEU A 94 -1.95 2.32 -2.85
N THR A 95 -2.85 3.09 -2.21
CA THR A 95 -4.09 2.57 -1.66
C THR A 95 -5.29 2.96 -2.51
N ILE A 96 -6.20 2.01 -2.72
CA ILE A 96 -7.44 2.25 -3.48
C ILE A 96 -8.35 3.29 -2.79
N SER A 97 -8.37 3.31 -1.46
CA SER A 97 -9.27 4.17 -0.69
C SER A 97 -8.92 5.66 -0.76
N ALA A 98 -7.63 6.00 -0.97
CA ALA A 98 -7.17 7.36 -0.80
C ALA A 98 -6.39 7.92 -1.99
N ASP A 99 -5.55 7.13 -2.62
CA ASP A 99 -4.53 7.63 -3.55
C ASP A 99 -4.95 7.47 -5.01
N ILE A 100 -5.49 6.30 -5.36
CA ILE A 100 -5.81 5.96 -6.75
C ILE A 100 -6.87 6.87 -7.35
N PRO A 101 -8.04 7.11 -6.72
CA PRO A 101 -9.07 7.96 -7.31
C PRO A 101 -8.58 9.40 -7.54
N TYR A 102 -7.76 9.93 -6.63
CA TYR A 102 -7.17 11.26 -6.80
C TYR A 102 -6.25 11.33 -8.02
N LEU A 103 -5.36 10.34 -8.19
CA LEU A 103 -4.41 10.31 -9.31
C LEU A 103 -5.09 10.00 -10.64
N GLU A 104 -6.16 9.19 -10.64
CA GLU A 104 -6.99 8.93 -11.81
C GLU A 104 -7.69 10.21 -12.29
N ALA A 105 -8.28 10.98 -11.39
CA ALA A 105 -8.91 12.26 -11.71
C ALA A 105 -7.94 13.27 -12.33
N GLN A 106 -6.64 13.19 -12.00
CA GLN A 106 -5.58 14.02 -12.59
C GLN A 106 -5.03 13.45 -13.91
N GLY A 107 -5.40 12.22 -14.27
CA GLY A 107 -4.86 11.54 -15.45
C GLY A 107 -3.37 11.19 -15.32
N PHE A 108 -2.87 10.94 -14.11
CA PHE A 108 -1.45 10.70 -13.82
C PHE A 108 -1.05 9.23 -13.83
N LEU A 109 -1.99 8.31 -13.93
CA LEU A 109 -1.73 6.89 -13.94
C LEU A 109 -1.55 6.36 -15.37
N GLU A 110 -0.59 5.45 -15.54
CA GLU A 110 -0.43 4.66 -16.75
C GLU A 110 -1.39 3.47 -16.72
N PRO A 111 -2.13 3.16 -17.79
CA PRO A 111 -2.95 1.96 -17.84
C PRO A 111 -2.10 0.69 -17.67
N ILE A 112 -2.52 -0.20 -16.78
CA ILE A 112 -1.77 -1.44 -16.50
C ILE A 112 -1.99 -2.53 -17.55
N GLY A 113 -3.02 -2.38 -18.40
CA GLY A 113 -3.33 -3.32 -19.48
C GLY A 113 -3.89 -4.65 -18.98
N LEU A 114 -4.55 -4.65 -17.82
CA LEU A 114 -5.27 -5.78 -17.25
C LEU A 114 -6.76 -5.45 -17.14
N SER A 115 -7.60 -6.48 -17.21
CA SER A 115 -9.03 -6.33 -17.01
C SER A 115 -9.54 -7.28 -15.92
N ALA A 116 -10.61 -6.88 -15.22
CA ALA A 116 -11.23 -7.71 -14.19
C ALA A 116 -11.72 -9.07 -14.74
N SER A 117 -12.12 -9.12 -16.01
CA SER A 117 -12.55 -10.37 -16.65
C SER A 117 -11.44 -11.41 -16.85
N GLU A 118 -10.17 -10.96 -16.92
CA GLU A 118 -8.99 -11.84 -17.00
C GLU A 118 -8.61 -12.41 -15.63
N TYR A 119 -9.07 -11.77 -14.54
CA TYR A 119 -8.72 -12.11 -13.16
C TYR A 119 -9.96 -12.25 -12.27
N PRO A 120 -10.85 -13.22 -12.54
CA PRO A 120 -12.12 -13.38 -11.82
C PRO A 120 -11.94 -13.76 -10.34
N ASP A 121 -10.77 -14.24 -9.97
CA ASP A 121 -10.45 -14.65 -8.60
C ASP A 121 -9.92 -13.49 -7.72
N LEU A 122 -9.64 -12.32 -8.30
CA LEU A 122 -9.34 -11.12 -7.53
C LEU A 122 -10.61 -10.53 -6.89
N LEU A 123 -10.44 -9.86 -5.77
CA LEU A 123 -11.50 -9.00 -5.23
C LEU A 123 -11.90 -7.96 -6.31
N PRO A 124 -13.17 -7.67 -6.52
CA PRO A 124 -13.61 -6.76 -7.58
C PRO A 124 -12.97 -5.38 -7.50
N GLU A 125 -12.75 -4.89 -6.28
CA GLU A 125 -12.15 -3.58 -6.02
C GLU A 125 -10.62 -3.58 -6.19
N ALA A 126 -9.99 -4.75 -6.29
CA ALA A 126 -8.54 -4.86 -6.39
C ALA A 126 -8.00 -4.61 -7.80
N ILE A 127 -8.85 -4.47 -8.81
CA ILE A 127 -8.40 -4.26 -10.18
C ILE A 127 -9.18 -3.14 -10.84
N THR A 128 -8.46 -2.11 -11.30
CA THR A 128 -8.96 -1.04 -12.16
C THR A 128 -8.11 -0.95 -13.43
N PRO A 129 -8.48 -0.15 -14.43
CA PRO A 129 -7.62 0.05 -15.61
C PRO A 129 -6.19 0.51 -15.29
N ASN A 130 -5.98 1.12 -14.11
CA ASN A 130 -4.73 1.80 -13.74
C ASN A 130 -4.10 1.25 -12.45
N PHE A 131 -4.69 0.23 -11.81
CA PHE A 131 -4.26 -0.26 -10.51
C PHE A 131 -4.48 -1.76 -10.38
N LEU A 132 -3.53 -2.44 -9.73
CA LEU A 132 -3.67 -3.82 -9.28
C LEU A 132 -3.36 -3.91 -7.80
N GLY A 133 -4.36 -4.19 -6.99
CA GLY A 133 -4.24 -4.53 -5.58
C GLY A 133 -3.60 -5.90 -5.39
N VAL A 134 -2.71 -6.02 -4.43
CA VAL A 134 -2.02 -7.28 -4.14
C VAL A 134 -2.15 -7.72 -2.69
N ASP A 135 -2.43 -6.77 -1.80
CA ASP A 135 -2.69 -7.08 -0.40
C ASP A 135 -3.80 -6.21 0.17
N VAL A 136 -4.40 -6.70 1.24
CA VAL A 136 -5.46 -6.05 2.00
C VAL A 136 -5.00 -5.93 3.44
N TYR A 137 -4.97 -4.73 3.94
CA TYR A 137 -4.88 -4.45 5.37
C TYR A 137 -6.21 -3.95 5.90
N SER A 138 -6.39 -4.00 7.21
CA SER A 138 -7.56 -3.41 7.85
C SER A 138 -7.17 -2.62 9.09
N THR A 139 -7.88 -1.52 9.34
CA THR A 139 -7.86 -0.82 10.61
C THR A 139 -8.91 -1.44 11.51
N VAL A 140 -8.47 -2.03 12.60
CA VAL A 140 -9.28 -2.83 13.52
C VAL A 140 -9.17 -2.29 14.94
N LEU A 141 -10.14 -2.62 15.76
CA LEU A 141 -10.02 -2.53 17.20
C LEU A 141 -9.14 -3.67 17.71
N ALA A 142 -8.17 -3.35 18.57
CA ALA A 142 -7.40 -4.35 19.30
C ALA A 142 -7.33 -3.94 20.78
N TYR A 143 -7.27 -4.91 21.68
CA TYR A 143 -7.18 -4.67 23.11
C TYR A 143 -6.31 -5.67 23.83
N ARG A 144 -5.83 -5.30 25.02
CA ARG A 144 -5.02 -6.17 25.88
C ARG A 144 -5.90 -7.12 26.69
N THR A 145 -5.62 -8.41 26.60
CA THR A 145 -6.35 -9.47 27.31
C THR A 145 -5.97 -9.57 28.79
N ASP A 146 -4.85 -9.02 29.20
CA ASP A 146 -4.45 -8.91 30.60
C ASP A 146 -5.17 -7.74 31.34
N THR A 147 -5.60 -6.70 30.61
CA THR A 147 -6.48 -5.64 31.11
C THR A 147 -7.94 -6.10 31.08
N PHE A 148 -8.40 -6.62 29.94
CA PHE A 148 -9.78 -7.11 29.75
C PHE A 148 -9.82 -8.63 29.76
N LYS A 149 -9.96 -9.19 30.95
CA LYS A 149 -9.91 -10.64 31.18
C LYS A 149 -11.18 -11.35 30.70
N ASP A 150 -11.07 -12.65 30.49
CA ASP A 150 -12.18 -13.56 30.18
C ASP A 150 -12.96 -13.19 28.90
N GLY A 151 -12.29 -12.59 27.92
CA GLY A 151 -12.93 -12.16 26.66
C GLY A 151 -13.92 -11.02 26.80
N LYS A 152 -13.88 -10.29 27.93
CA LYS A 152 -14.79 -9.16 28.24
C LYS A 152 -14.25 -7.81 27.74
N GLY A 153 -13.36 -7.80 26.77
CA GLY A 153 -12.88 -6.58 26.12
C GLY A 153 -13.90 -5.99 25.15
N PRO A 154 -13.66 -4.77 24.68
CA PRO A 154 -14.55 -4.09 23.74
C PRO A 154 -14.67 -4.89 22.44
N GLN A 155 -15.88 -5.01 21.90
CA GLN A 155 -16.17 -5.77 20.68
C GLN A 155 -16.68 -4.89 19.53
N SER A 156 -16.81 -3.58 19.75
CA SER A 156 -17.29 -2.61 18.77
C SER A 156 -16.67 -1.23 19.01
N TRP A 157 -16.82 -0.33 18.05
CA TRP A 157 -16.41 1.07 18.29
C TRP A 157 -17.29 1.76 19.33
N ALA A 158 -18.56 1.38 19.47
CA ALA A 158 -19.42 1.86 20.57
C ALA A 158 -18.83 1.47 21.94
N ASP A 159 -18.32 0.25 22.08
CA ASP A 159 -17.64 -0.18 23.31
C ASP A 159 -16.34 0.61 23.53
N PHE A 160 -15.56 0.84 22.48
CA PHE A 160 -14.34 1.65 22.57
C PHE A 160 -14.66 3.08 23.04
N TRP A 161 -15.80 3.67 22.67
CA TRP A 161 -16.26 4.99 23.13
C TRP A 161 -16.85 4.96 24.54
N ASN A 162 -17.30 3.81 25.04
CA ASN A 162 -17.90 3.68 26.36
C ASN A 162 -16.83 3.59 27.46
N VAL A 163 -16.37 4.75 27.91
CA VAL A 163 -15.27 4.87 28.88
C VAL A 163 -15.62 4.36 30.28
N GLU A 164 -16.92 4.31 30.62
CA GLU A 164 -17.41 3.82 31.93
C GLU A 164 -17.40 2.30 31.98
N GLN A 165 -17.87 1.64 30.92
CA GLN A 165 -17.93 0.17 30.86
C GLN A 165 -16.60 -0.45 30.53
N PHE A 166 -15.80 0.21 29.70
CA PHE A 166 -14.48 -0.24 29.27
C PHE A 166 -13.40 0.79 29.67
N PRO A 167 -13.10 0.91 30.98
CA PRO A 167 -12.05 1.82 31.43
C PRO A 167 -10.68 1.37 30.94
N GLY A 168 -9.78 2.31 30.69
CA GLY A 168 -8.42 2.04 30.21
C GLY A 168 -7.90 3.08 29.24
N ARG A 169 -6.60 3.04 28.97
CA ARG A 169 -5.91 3.97 28.08
C ARG A 169 -6.20 3.62 26.62
N ARG A 170 -6.55 4.63 25.86
CA ARG A 170 -7.02 4.52 24.46
C ARG A 170 -6.07 5.15 23.49
N CYS A 171 -5.97 4.54 22.31
CA CYS A 171 -5.17 5.07 21.22
C CYS A 171 -5.95 5.05 19.91
N LEU A 172 -5.96 6.19 19.21
CA LEU A 172 -6.53 6.33 17.87
C LEU A 172 -5.48 6.78 16.86
N ARG A 173 -5.79 6.60 15.59
CA ARG A 173 -4.95 7.09 14.49
C ARG A 173 -5.10 8.61 14.33
N ARG A 174 -4.00 9.32 14.18
CA ARG A 174 -4.00 10.75 13.84
C ARG A 174 -4.21 10.95 12.33
N SER A 175 -5.38 10.57 11.86
CA SER A 175 -5.78 10.68 10.45
C SER A 175 -7.31 10.74 10.39
N PRO A 176 -7.93 11.57 9.55
CA PRO A 176 -9.37 11.54 9.37
C PRO A 176 -9.88 10.24 8.77
N LEU A 177 -9.12 9.66 7.82
CA LEU A 177 -9.44 8.36 7.22
C LEU A 177 -9.39 7.28 8.32
N ASP A 178 -10.35 6.43 8.35
CA ASP A 178 -10.70 5.42 9.35
C ASP A 178 -11.27 6.02 10.65
N THR A 179 -10.70 7.11 11.17
CA THR A 179 -11.09 7.68 12.48
C THR A 179 -12.48 8.31 12.44
N LEU A 180 -12.88 8.95 11.33
CA LEU A 180 -14.24 9.50 11.19
C LEU A 180 -15.28 8.39 11.02
N GLU A 181 -14.97 7.35 10.27
CA GLU A 181 -15.81 6.16 10.14
C GLU A 181 -16.01 5.48 11.50
N GLN A 182 -14.94 5.28 12.27
CA GLN A 182 -14.99 4.72 13.62
C GLN A 182 -15.88 5.57 14.56
N ALA A 183 -15.79 6.89 14.45
CA ALA A 183 -16.61 7.80 15.24
C ALA A 183 -18.10 7.71 14.88
N LEU A 184 -18.45 7.51 13.61
CA LEU A 184 -19.83 7.28 13.17
C LEU A 184 -20.35 5.91 13.64
N LEU A 185 -19.54 4.86 13.51
CA LEU A 185 -19.87 3.53 14.01
C LEU A 185 -20.10 3.55 15.53
N ALA A 186 -19.26 4.29 16.26
CA ALA A 186 -19.43 4.48 17.70
C ALA A 186 -20.71 5.25 18.08
N ASP A 187 -21.17 6.15 17.21
CA ASP A 187 -22.42 6.92 17.39
C ASP A 187 -23.65 6.18 16.82
N GLY A 188 -23.50 4.88 16.47
CA GLY A 188 -24.59 3.99 16.08
C GLY A 188 -24.98 4.03 14.60
N VAL A 189 -24.14 4.59 13.73
CA VAL A 189 -24.30 4.47 12.27
C VAL A 189 -23.98 3.04 11.84
N GLY A 190 -24.82 2.44 11.02
CA GLY A 190 -24.59 1.10 10.48
C GLY A 190 -23.37 1.06 9.55
N LEU A 191 -22.70 -0.10 9.50
CA LEU A 191 -21.51 -0.29 8.68
C LEU A 191 -21.77 -0.03 7.18
N ASP A 192 -22.99 -0.33 6.71
CA ASP A 192 -23.42 -0.09 5.33
C ASP A 192 -23.97 1.34 5.10
N GLU A 193 -24.10 2.13 6.17
CA GLU A 193 -24.70 3.48 6.16
C GLU A 193 -23.66 4.60 6.35
N LEU A 194 -22.36 4.25 6.33
CA LEU A 194 -21.27 5.21 6.56
C LEU A 194 -21.21 6.32 5.49
N TYR A 195 -21.75 6.07 4.30
CA TYR A 195 -21.66 7.00 3.18
C TYR A 195 -23.02 7.27 2.51
N PRO A 196 -23.30 8.54 2.12
CA PRO A 196 -22.40 9.69 2.25
C PRO A 196 -22.15 10.04 3.72
N MET A 197 -20.88 10.34 4.07
CA MET A 197 -20.48 10.56 5.46
C MET A 197 -21.07 11.86 6.02
N ASP A 198 -21.74 11.77 7.18
CA ASP A 198 -22.08 12.93 8.00
C ASP A 198 -20.86 13.37 8.82
N VAL A 199 -20.05 14.25 8.20
CA VAL A 199 -18.81 14.75 8.78
C VAL A 199 -19.06 15.49 10.11
N ASP A 200 -20.15 16.25 10.24
CA ASP A 200 -20.45 17.00 11.46
C ASP A 200 -20.81 16.06 12.60
N ARG A 201 -21.56 15.01 12.32
CA ARG A 201 -21.88 13.95 13.29
C ARG A 201 -20.61 13.21 13.73
N ALA A 202 -19.72 12.89 12.79
CA ALA A 202 -18.44 12.24 13.11
C ALA A 202 -17.60 13.10 14.07
N PHE A 203 -17.45 14.40 13.81
CA PHE A 203 -16.71 15.28 14.72
C PHE A 203 -17.40 15.44 16.09
N LYS A 204 -18.73 15.53 16.14
CA LYS A 204 -19.46 15.53 17.43
C LYS A 204 -19.21 14.25 18.24
N SER A 205 -19.10 13.11 17.57
CA SER A 205 -18.73 11.85 18.23
C SER A 205 -17.27 11.87 18.70
N LEU A 206 -16.37 12.38 17.88
CA LEU A 206 -14.95 12.56 18.26
C LEU A 206 -14.77 13.51 19.44
N ASP A 207 -15.56 14.58 19.56
CA ASP A 207 -15.49 15.50 20.70
C ASP A 207 -15.78 14.79 22.03
N LYS A 208 -16.64 13.76 22.02
CA LYS A 208 -16.95 12.96 23.21
C LYS A 208 -15.78 12.12 23.69
N ILE A 209 -15.01 11.53 22.74
CA ILE A 209 -13.92 10.61 23.08
C ILE A 209 -12.55 11.28 23.17
N LYS A 210 -12.34 12.42 22.54
CA LYS A 210 -11.05 13.14 22.48
C LYS A 210 -10.40 13.33 23.86
N PRO A 211 -11.12 13.71 24.94
CA PRO A 211 -10.54 13.86 26.28
C PRO A 211 -10.03 12.55 26.90
N HIS A 212 -10.41 11.40 26.32
CA HIS A 212 -10.09 10.06 26.80
C HIS A 212 -9.11 9.32 25.90
N ILE A 213 -8.52 10.00 24.91
CA ILE A 213 -7.48 9.43 24.06
C ILE A 213 -6.12 9.81 24.60
N ASP A 214 -5.39 8.81 25.06
CA ASP A 214 -4.07 8.98 25.67
C ASP A 214 -2.99 9.16 24.62
N LEU A 215 -3.15 8.55 23.42
CA LEU A 215 -2.19 8.58 22.33
C LEU A 215 -2.87 8.69 20.97
N TRP A 216 -2.33 9.58 20.13
CA TRP A 216 -2.68 9.68 18.71
C TRP A 216 -1.49 9.21 17.87
N TRP A 217 -1.52 7.99 17.38
CA TRP A 217 -0.40 7.44 16.61
C TRP A 217 -0.35 7.96 15.17
N THR A 218 0.87 8.10 14.65
CA THR A 218 1.16 8.59 13.30
C THR A 218 1.88 7.58 12.42
N SER A 219 2.37 6.49 13.01
CA SER A 219 3.03 5.40 12.28
C SER A 219 2.63 4.04 12.83
N GLY A 220 2.62 3.02 11.95
CA GLY A 220 2.32 1.65 12.37
C GLY A 220 3.31 1.08 13.39
N ALA A 221 4.56 1.53 13.37
CA ALA A 221 5.55 1.15 14.38
C ALA A 221 5.18 1.69 15.77
N GLN A 222 4.73 2.95 15.85
CA GLN A 222 4.25 3.55 17.09
C GLN A 222 3.00 2.81 17.62
N ALA A 223 2.04 2.50 16.74
CA ALA A 223 0.83 1.75 17.12
C ALA A 223 1.18 0.37 17.70
N MET A 224 2.07 -0.37 17.03
CA MET A 224 2.55 -1.67 17.51
C MET A 224 3.23 -1.55 18.87
N GLN A 225 4.17 -0.59 19.00
CA GLN A 225 4.91 -0.38 20.24
C GLN A 225 3.97 -0.06 21.40
N ALA A 226 3.00 0.83 21.21
CA ALA A 226 2.06 1.26 22.26
C ALA A 226 1.23 0.11 22.82
N ILE A 227 0.66 -0.75 21.96
CA ILE A 227 -0.14 -1.89 22.42
C ILE A 227 0.73 -3.03 22.95
N GLN A 228 1.89 -3.27 22.37
CA GLN A 228 2.83 -4.32 22.80
C GLN A 228 3.40 -4.02 24.19
N SER A 229 3.84 -2.80 24.45
CA SER A 229 4.43 -2.40 25.72
C SER A 229 3.41 -2.25 26.85
N GLY A 230 2.11 -2.18 26.53
CA GLY A 230 1.06 -1.85 27.49
C GLY A 230 1.02 -0.36 27.84
N GLU A 231 1.52 0.51 26.98
CA GLU A 231 1.30 1.96 27.08
C GLU A 231 -0.17 2.30 26.93
N VAL A 232 -0.89 1.53 26.10
CA VAL A 232 -2.35 1.63 25.95
C VAL A 232 -3.01 0.26 26.13
N ASP A 233 -4.28 0.27 26.55
CA ASP A 233 -5.06 -0.91 26.84
C ASP A 233 -5.96 -1.32 25.67
N MET A 234 -6.34 -0.37 24.82
CA MET A 234 -7.08 -0.59 23.58
C MET A 234 -6.67 0.42 22.50
N ILE A 235 -6.75 0.01 21.25
CA ILE A 235 -6.22 0.78 20.12
C ILE A 235 -7.03 0.53 18.84
N SER A 236 -7.18 1.59 18.03
CA SER A 236 -7.39 1.47 16.59
C SER A 236 -6.05 1.26 15.91
N ALA A 237 -5.80 0.10 15.31
CA ALA A 237 -4.51 -0.23 14.70
C ALA A 237 -4.67 -0.96 13.36
N TRP A 238 -3.65 -0.92 12.54
CA TRP A 238 -3.57 -1.83 11.41
C TRP A 238 -3.39 -3.27 11.90
N ASN A 239 -4.21 -4.18 11.37
CA ASN A 239 -4.25 -5.57 11.81
C ASN A 239 -2.88 -6.26 11.79
N GLY A 240 -2.06 -6.04 10.77
CA GLY A 240 -0.72 -6.62 10.70
C GLY A 240 0.22 -6.09 11.79
N ARG A 241 -0.02 -4.87 12.31
CA ARG A 241 0.75 -4.32 13.45
C ARG A 241 0.28 -4.89 14.78
N ALA A 242 -1.02 -5.05 14.95
CA ALA A 242 -1.58 -5.73 16.11
C ALA A 242 -1.15 -7.21 16.13
N GLN A 243 -1.18 -7.89 14.97
CA GLN A 243 -0.72 -9.28 14.85
C GLN A 243 0.78 -9.41 15.16
N ALA A 244 1.62 -8.51 14.68
CA ALA A 244 3.05 -8.53 15.01
C ALA A 244 3.30 -8.36 16.52
N ALA A 245 2.50 -7.57 17.24
CA ALA A 245 2.56 -7.50 18.70
C ALA A 245 2.18 -8.83 19.34
N ILE A 246 1.16 -9.53 18.84
CA ILE A 246 0.73 -10.87 19.29
C ILE A 246 1.85 -11.89 19.03
N ASP A 247 2.41 -11.90 17.84
CA ASP A 247 3.51 -12.81 17.45
C ASP A 247 4.77 -12.60 18.32
N ASN A 248 4.97 -11.37 18.83
CA ASN A 248 6.00 -11.02 19.80
C ASN A 248 5.63 -11.37 21.26
N GLY A 249 4.50 -12.06 21.48
CA GLY A 249 4.06 -12.52 22.81
C GLY A 249 3.26 -11.51 23.62
N ALA A 250 2.82 -10.39 23.04
CA ALA A 250 1.95 -9.46 23.75
C ALA A 250 0.54 -10.08 23.93
N PRO A 251 -0.09 -9.93 25.13
CA PRO A 251 -1.42 -10.42 25.39
C PRO A 251 -2.47 -9.50 24.74
N VAL A 252 -2.60 -9.58 23.43
CA VAL A 252 -3.46 -8.72 22.61
C VAL A 252 -4.47 -9.56 21.84
N GLN A 253 -5.68 -9.07 21.69
CA GLN A 253 -6.72 -9.64 20.84
C GLN A 253 -7.18 -8.62 19.80
N ILE A 254 -7.34 -9.09 18.55
CA ILE A 254 -7.91 -8.35 17.43
C ILE A 254 -9.43 -8.60 17.41
N VAL A 255 -10.20 -7.53 17.13
CA VAL A 255 -11.65 -7.55 16.92
C VAL A 255 -11.90 -7.13 15.48
N TRP A 256 -12.42 -8.08 14.67
CA TRP A 256 -12.70 -7.84 13.24
C TRP A 256 -14.02 -7.08 13.00
N ASN A 257 -14.93 -7.14 13.98
CA ASN A 257 -16.23 -6.46 13.89
C ASN A 257 -16.06 -4.95 13.66
N GLN A 258 -16.74 -4.45 12.65
CA GLN A 258 -16.68 -3.04 12.21
C GLN A 258 -15.27 -2.59 11.77
N GLY A 259 -14.43 -3.52 11.31
CA GLY A 259 -13.14 -3.20 10.74
C GLY A 259 -13.27 -2.43 9.41
N LEU A 260 -12.26 -1.63 9.11
CA LEU A 260 -12.19 -0.83 7.89
C LEU A 260 -11.00 -1.33 7.07
N TYR A 261 -11.24 -1.98 5.94
CA TYR A 261 -10.15 -2.50 5.14
C TYR A 261 -9.75 -1.54 4.01
N SER A 262 -8.53 -1.65 3.57
CA SER A 262 -8.05 -1.00 2.35
C SER A 262 -7.21 -1.97 1.54
N ILE A 263 -7.15 -1.73 0.25
CA ILE A 263 -6.35 -2.52 -0.70
C ILE A 263 -5.12 -1.71 -1.04
N GLU A 264 -3.94 -2.27 -0.80
CA GLU A 264 -2.67 -1.74 -1.28
C GLU A 264 -2.24 -2.51 -2.53
N GLY A 265 -1.65 -1.80 -3.48
CA GLY A 265 -1.27 -2.41 -4.75
C GLY A 265 -0.45 -1.48 -5.62
N TRP A 266 -0.19 -1.93 -6.83
CA TRP A 266 0.74 -1.35 -7.77
C TRP A 266 0.09 -0.32 -8.68
N ALA A 267 0.70 0.83 -8.78
CA ALA A 267 0.39 1.88 -9.76
C ALA A 267 1.65 2.31 -10.51
N ILE A 268 1.47 2.68 -11.76
CA ILE A 268 2.54 3.07 -12.68
C ILE A 268 2.36 4.56 -13.01
N PRO A 269 3.37 5.42 -12.81
CA PRO A 269 3.28 6.82 -13.21
C PRO A 269 3.25 6.96 -14.73
N LYS A 270 2.30 7.76 -15.22
CA LYS A 270 2.10 7.97 -16.65
C LYS A 270 3.34 8.53 -17.32
N GLY A 271 3.80 7.83 -18.36
CA GLY A 271 4.92 8.25 -19.18
C GLY A 271 6.29 7.82 -18.64
N THR A 272 6.36 6.94 -17.64
CA THR A 272 7.64 6.33 -17.25
C THR A 272 8.32 5.65 -18.44
N PRO A 273 9.64 5.75 -18.60
CA PRO A 273 10.36 5.15 -19.72
C PRO A 273 10.33 3.61 -19.71
N HIS A 274 10.03 3.01 -18.54
CA HIS A 274 10.02 1.56 -18.37
C HIS A 274 8.60 0.97 -18.25
N ALA A 275 7.58 1.65 -18.80
CA ALA A 275 6.17 1.27 -18.67
C ALA A 275 5.88 -0.19 -19.03
N ASP A 276 6.49 -0.73 -20.09
CA ASP A 276 6.25 -2.12 -20.51
C ASP A 276 6.80 -3.14 -19.51
N MET A 277 7.97 -2.89 -18.93
CA MET A 277 8.53 -3.75 -17.88
C MET A 277 7.75 -3.62 -16.58
N ALA A 278 7.29 -2.43 -16.25
CA ALA A 278 6.42 -2.14 -15.10
C ALA A 278 5.08 -2.91 -15.22
N LYS A 279 4.44 -2.91 -16.40
CA LYS A 279 3.22 -3.68 -16.67
C LYS A 279 3.44 -5.20 -16.54
N GLN A 280 4.59 -5.71 -17.00
CA GLN A 280 4.95 -7.12 -16.81
C GLN A 280 5.08 -7.46 -15.33
N PHE A 281 5.71 -6.60 -14.53
CA PHE A 281 5.83 -6.76 -13.09
C PHE A 281 4.46 -6.76 -12.40
N VAL A 282 3.61 -5.77 -12.69
CA VAL A 282 2.26 -5.68 -12.12
C VAL A 282 1.45 -6.93 -12.44
N ARG A 283 1.48 -7.39 -13.70
CA ARG A 283 0.80 -8.63 -14.12
C ARG A 283 1.30 -9.86 -13.35
N PHE A 284 2.61 -9.96 -13.14
CA PHE A 284 3.21 -11.05 -12.37
C PHE A 284 2.71 -11.10 -10.92
N CYS A 285 2.46 -9.94 -10.31
CA CYS A 285 1.97 -9.83 -8.94
C CYS A 285 0.49 -10.23 -8.74
N ALA A 286 -0.26 -10.43 -9.82
CA ALA A 286 -1.65 -10.92 -9.73
C ALA A 286 -1.76 -12.41 -9.37
N ASP A 287 -0.66 -13.15 -9.44
CA ASP A 287 -0.60 -14.60 -9.22
C ASP A 287 -0.92 -14.98 -7.77
N ALA A 288 -1.80 -15.98 -7.61
CA ALA A 288 -2.31 -16.41 -6.31
C ALA A 288 -1.21 -16.94 -5.38
N LYS A 289 -0.26 -17.71 -5.93
CA LYS A 289 0.85 -18.26 -5.14
C LYS A 289 1.79 -17.15 -4.67
N ARG A 290 2.02 -16.13 -5.50
CA ARG A 290 2.85 -14.98 -5.11
C ARG A 290 2.22 -14.18 -3.98
N GLN A 291 0.90 -13.92 -4.07
CA GLN A 291 0.19 -13.24 -2.99
C GLN A 291 0.14 -14.07 -1.70
N SER A 292 0.06 -15.41 -1.80
CA SER A 292 0.18 -16.25 -0.60
C SER A 292 1.55 -16.15 0.07
N ASP A 293 2.63 -16.12 -0.73
CA ASP A 293 4.00 -15.97 -0.20
C ASP A 293 4.20 -14.66 0.58
N PHE A 294 3.48 -13.59 0.19
CA PHE A 294 3.48 -12.32 0.91
C PHE A 294 2.86 -12.45 2.31
N THR A 295 1.74 -13.18 2.42
CA THR A 295 1.02 -13.34 3.70
C THR A 295 1.81 -14.12 4.75
N ASP A 296 2.79 -14.93 4.34
CA ASP A 296 3.68 -15.64 5.27
C ASP A 296 4.53 -14.68 6.11
N THR A 297 4.88 -13.53 5.52
CA THR A 297 5.75 -12.53 6.18
C THR A 297 4.95 -11.47 6.91
N LEU A 298 3.87 -10.97 6.30
CA LEU A 298 2.98 -9.97 6.90
C LEU A 298 1.55 -10.51 6.99
N ALA A 299 0.88 -10.30 8.11
CA ALA A 299 -0.50 -10.71 8.33
C ALA A 299 -1.52 -9.82 7.60
N TYR A 300 -1.25 -9.52 6.32
CA TYR A 300 -2.18 -8.86 5.42
C TYR A 300 -2.78 -9.87 4.45
N GLY A 301 -4.03 -9.67 4.06
CA GLY A 301 -4.75 -10.64 3.24
C GLY A 301 -4.42 -10.52 1.76
N PRO A 302 -4.43 -11.62 1.00
CA PRO A 302 -4.31 -11.55 -0.45
C PRO A 302 -5.57 -10.97 -1.07
N THR A 303 -5.44 -10.31 -2.23
CA THR A 303 -6.59 -9.90 -3.04
C THR A 303 -7.10 -11.03 -3.92
N ASN A 304 -6.26 -12.02 -4.24
CA ASN A 304 -6.62 -13.19 -5.02
C ASN A 304 -7.15 -14.30 -4.10
N ARG A 305 -8.43 -14.65 -4.27
CA ARG A 305 -9.10 -15.65 -3.42
C ARG A 305 -8.47 -17.04 -3.51
N LYS A 306 -7.89 -17.40 -4.64
CA LYS A 306 -7.17 -18.67 -4.81
C LYS A 306 -5.88 -18.74 -3.98
N SER A 307 -5.38 -17.63 -3.48
CA SER A 307 -4.22 -17.65 -2.59
C SER A 307 -4.46 -18.48 -1.33
N PHE A 308 -5.70 -18.57 -0.88
CA PHE A 308 -6.08 -19.40 0.29
C PHE A 308 -5.84 -20.90 0.09
N GLU A 309 -5.72 -21.37 -1.15
CA GLU A 309 -5.33 -22.77 -1.44
C GLU A 309 -3.88 -23.08 -1.05
N PHE A 310 -3.06 -22.04 -0.87
CA PHE A 310 -1.63 -22.13 -0.54
C PHE A 310 -1.29 -21.66 0.87
N ILE A 311 -2.24 -21.14 1.63
CA ILE A 311 -2.05 -20.57 2.96
C ILE A 311 -2.50 -21.59 4.00
N ALA A 312 -1.66 -21.84 5.04
CA ALA A 312 -2.03 -22.71 6.14
C ALA A 312 -3.30 -22.20 6.85
N PRO A 313 -4.23 -23.11 7.25
CA PRO A 313 -5.51 -22.70 7.85
C PRO A 313 -5.37 -21.75 9.04
N GLU A 314 -4.37 -21.99 9.89
CA GLU A 314 -4.09 -21.18 11.09
C GLU A 314 -3.68 -19.76 10.69
N ARG A 315 -2.87 -19.62 9.62
CA ARG A 315 -2.49 -18.32 9.08
C ARG A 315 -3.66 -17.63 8.39
N ALA A 316 -4.44 -18.40 7.60
CA ALA A 316 -5.60 -17.89 6.89
C ALA A 316 -6.61 -17.21 7.83
N ALA A 317 -6.86 -17.81 9.01
CA ALA A 317 -7.79 -17.26 10.01
C ALA A 317 -7.39 -15.88 10.55
N LEU A 318 -6.11 -15.51 10.45
CA LEU A 318 -5.56 -14.23 10.92
C LEU A 318 -5.58 -13.13 9.86
N LEU A 319 -6.08 -13.42 8.65
CA LEU A 319 -6.02 -12.48 7.54
C LEU A 319 -7.34 -11.70 7.38
N PRO A 320 -7.30 -10.42 7.02
CA PRO A 320 -8.51 -9.61 6.82
C PRO A 320 -9.40 -10.14 5.69
N THR A 321 -8.84 -10.79 4.67
CA THR A 321 -9.62 -11.34 3.55
C THR A 321 -10.11 -12.77 3.78
N ALA A 322 -9.88 -13.36 4.96
CA ALA A 322 -10.59 -14.56 5.35
C ALA A 322 -12.09 -14.29 5.36
N PRO A 323 -12.93 -15.17 4.77
CA PRO A 323 -14.36 -14.89 4.61
C PRO A 323 -15.05 -14.46 5.91
N GLN A 324 -14.76 -15.17 7.01
CA GLN A 324 -15.32 -14.88 8.35
C GLN A 324 -14.87 -13.53 8.94
N ASN A 325 -13.76 -12.96 8.48
CA ASN A 325 -13.30 -11.65 8.91
C ASN A 325 -13.83 -10.55 7.98
N LEU A 326 -13.76 -10.79 6.67
CA LEU A 326 -14.12 -9.80 5.65
C LEU A 326 -15.61 -9.41 5.71
N GLU A 327 -16.51 -10.34 6.04
CA GLU A 327 -17.95 -10.07 6.15
C GLU A 327 -18.30 -9.01 7.20
N HIS A 328 -17.43 -8.82 8.21
CA HIS A 328 -17.60 -7.85 9.29
C HIS A 328 -16.93 -6.50 9.01
N MET A 329 -16.38 -6.31 7.83
CA MET A 329 -15.59 -5.11 7.49
C MET A 329 -16.14 -4.40 6.25
N ARG A 330 -15.71 -3.15 6.07
CA ARG A 330 -16.04 -2.35 4.86
C ARG A 330 -14.83 -1.61 4.33
N LEU A 331 -14.82 -1.45 3.01
CA LEU A 331 -13.91 -0.54 2.32
C LEU A 331 -14.46 0.89 2.47
N PRO A 332 -13.72 1.82 3.08
CA PRO A 332 -14.05 3.24 3.02
C PRO A 332 -14.24 3.70 1.59
N SER A 333 -15.30 4.48 1.31
CA SER A 333 -15.66 4.85 -0.06
C SER A 333 -14.55 5.61 -0.79
N PRO A 334 -13.89 5.02 -1.80
CA PRO A 334 -12.84 5.72 -2.54
C PRO A 334 -13.36 6.97 -3.25
N ALA A 335 -14.57 6.90 -3.79
CA ALA A 335 -15.20 8.02 -4.50
C ALA A 335 -15.48 9.20 -3.56
N TRP A 336 -16.02 8.93 -2.37
CA TRP A 336 -16.28 9.98 -1.39
C TRP A 336 -14.98 10.62 -0.90
N TRP A 337 -13.97 9.83 -0.57
CA TRP A 337 -12.68 10.33 -0.11
C TRP A 337 -11.93 11.11 -1.21
N ALA A 338 -12.05 10.73 -2.47
CA ALA A 338 -11.47 11.49 -3.58
C ALA A 338 -11.97 12.92 -3.63
N GLU A 339 -13.26 13.13 -3.36
CA GLU A 339 -13.91 14.46 -3.40
C GLU A 339 -13.64 15.28 -2.13
N HIS A 340 -13.67 14.63 -0.95
CA HIS A 340 -13.75 15.34 0.33
C HIS A 340 -12.42 15.39 1.11
N ARG A 341 -11.40 14.62 0.67
CA ARG A 341 -10.13 14.41 1.40
C ARG A 341 -9.49 15.71 1.89
N THR A 342 -9.34 16.70 1.01
CA THR A 342 -8.62 17.93 1.34
C THR A 342 -9.33 18.70 2.47
N ALA A 343 -10.59 19.01 2.28
CA ALA A 343 -11.38 19.79 3.25
C ALA A 343 -11.49 19.06 4.60
N VAL A 344 -11.72 17.74 4.57
CA VAL A 344 -11.86 16.93 5.79
C VAL A 344 -10.52 16.81 6.52
N THR A 345 -9.40 16.68 5.80
CA THR A 345 -8.06 16.63 6.42
C THR A 345 -7.70 17.96 7.06
N GLU A 346 -7.97 19.08 6.40
CA GLU A 346 -7.75 20.42 6.96
C GLU A 346 -8.57 20.61 8.25
N ARG A 347 -9.85 20.26 8.22
CA ARG A 347 -10.73 20.33 9.38
C ARG A 347 -10.24 19.43 10.53
N PHE A 348 -9.82 18.20 10.23
CA PHE A 348 -9.30 17.27 11.25
C PHE A 348 -8.00 17.79 11.88
N ASN A 349 -7.10 18.34 11.07
CA ASN A 349 -5.85 18.92 11.57
C ASN A 349 -6.07 20.14 12.47
N ALA A 350 -7.06 20.98 12.16
CA ALA A 350 -7.45 22.09 13.02
C ALA A 350 -8.10 21.58 14.31
N TRP A 351 -9.02 20.60 14.21
CA TRP A 351 -9.74 20.02 15.32
C TRP A 351 -8.82 19.32 16.33
N ILE A 352 -7.82 18.57 15.87
CA ILE A 352 -6.94 17.81 16.79
C ILE A 352 -6.04 18.72 17.63
N LEU A 353 -5.80 19.96 17.18
CA LEU A 353 -4.99 20.96 17.87
C LEU A 353 -5.81 21.87 18.80
N SER A 354 -7.14 21.89 18.68
CA SER A 354 -8.05 22.59 19.57
C SER A 354 -8.29 21.79 20.85
#